data_8408cecb605112295374838ca9a81873
#
_entry.id   8408cecb605112295374838ca9a81873
#
_cell.length_a   1.000
_cell.length_b   1.000
_cell.length_c   1.000
_cell.angle_alpha   90.00
_cell.angle_beta   90.00
_cell.angle_gamma   90.00
#
_symmetry.space_group_name_H-M   'P 1'
#
loop_
_entity.id
_entity.type
_entity.pdbx_description
1 polymer ?
#
loop_
_entity_poly.entity_id
_entity_poly.type
_entity_poly.pdbx_seq_one_letter_code
_entity_poly.pdbx_strand_id
1 'polypeptide(L)'
;VQLLDKTRKINKLLHNNNSHKVVFNDICDVLSDILKSNVLVISKKGKVLGIKNREDIPEIHELIEDKVGLLINLTTLGFDSDNIEKYQGLLLPIDIAGERLGTLFLYKLDAQYDIDDIILGEYGTTVVGLEMMRALNEENAEEDRKIAIVRSAISTLSFSELQAIKHIFSELDGKEGILVASKVADRVGITRSVIVNALRKFESAGVIEARSSGMKGTYIKVLNDVVFDELKAV
;
A
#
# COMPACT_ATOMS: atom_id res chain seq x y z
N VAL A 1 4.31 6.18 37.73
CA VAL A 1 2.95 6.56 37.33
C VAL A 1 2.96 7.20 35.93
N GLN A 2 3.84 8.15 35.69
CA GLN A 2 3.88 8.91 34.43
C GLN A 2 4.22 8.06 33.20
N LEU A 3 5.20 7.14 33.28
CA LEU A 3 5.58 6.22 32.21
C LEU A 3 4.41 5.29 31.84
N LEU A 4 3.75 4.69 32.84
CA LEU A 4 2.63 3.80 32.64
C LEU A 4 1.44 4.49 31.93
N ASP A 5 1.17 5.75 32.28
CA ASP A 5 0.09 6.50 31.64
C ASP A 5 0.42 6.86 30.18
N LYS A 6 1.70 7.18 29.90
CA LYS A 6 2.21 7.38 28.53
C LYS A 6 2.09 6.09 27.71
N THR A 7 2.52 4.94 28.25
CA THR A 7 2.39 3.63 27.60
C THR A 7 0.93 3.28 27.30
N ARG A 8 0.02 3.53 28.24
CA ARG A 8 -1.43 3.31 28.03
C ARG A 8 -2.02 4.17 26.92
N LYS A 9 -1.52 5.40 26.73
CA LYS A 9 -1.93 6.26 25.62
C LYS A 9 -1.53 5.68 24.27
N ILE A 10 -0.29 5.15 24.17
CA ILE A 10 0.19 4.47 22.96
C ILE A 10 -0.66 3.22 22.69
N ASN A 11 -0.96 2.41 23.72
CA ASN A 11 -1.79 1.21 23.58
C ASN A 11 -3.20 1.50 23.04
N LYS A 12 -3.78 2.65 23.37
CA LYS A 12 -5.08 3.03 22.85
C LYS A 12 -5.14 3.16 21.33
N LEU A 13 -3.99 3.41 20.68
CA LEU A 13 -3.91 3.43 19.22
C LEU A 13 -4.30 2.08 18.61
N LEU A 14 -3.86 0.96 19.23
CA LEU A 14 -4.19 -0.38 18.77
C LEU A 14 -5.68 -0.74 18.95
N HIS A 15 -6.38 -0.08 19.89
CA HIS A 15 -7.77 -0.38 20.20
C HIS A 15 -8.78 0.50 19.46
N ASN A 16 -8.38 1.68 19.02
CA ASN A 16 -9.29 2.66 18.41
C ASN A 16 -9.48 2.53 16.89
N ASN A 17 -8.74 1.63 16.25
CA ASN A 17 -8.82 1.45 14.80
C ASN A 17 -9.99 0.53 14.38
N ASN A 18 -11.23 1.01 14.57
CA ASN A 18 -12.42 0.42 13.94
C ASN A 18 -12.53 0.75 12.44
N SER A 19 -11.65 1.60 11.91
CA SER A 19 -11.58 1.89 10.47
C SER A 19 -10.57 0.96 9.79
N HIS A 20 -10.96 0.37 8.68
CA HIS A 20 -10.12 -0.52 7.86
C HIS A 20 -8.85 0.14 7.29
N LYS A 21 -8.60 1.41 7.54
CA LYS A 21 -7.43 2.13 7.02
C LYS A 21 -6.54 2.61 8.15
N VAL A 22 -5.30 2.12 8.15
CA VAL A 22 -4.26 2.59 9.06
C VAL A 22 -3.89 4.03 8.72
N VAL A 23 -3.99 4.93 9.70
CA VAL A 23 -3.58 6.33 9.56
C VAL A 23 -2.32 6.55 10.37
N PHE A 24 -1.16 6.39 9.72
CA PHE A 24 0.15 6.54 10.36
C PHE A 24 0.37 7.94 10.95
N ASN A 25 -0.26 8.98 10.38
CA ASN A 25 -0.17 10.33 10.92
C ASN A 25 -0.77 10.43 12.31
N ASP A 26 -1.89 9.75 12.61
CA ASP A 26 -2.50 9.73 13.96
C ASP A 26 -1.55 9.09 14.98
N ILE A 27 -0.81 8.06 14.57
CA ILE A 27 0.22 7.44 15.41
C ILE A 27 1.36 8.43 15.65
N CYS A 28 1.83 9.11 14.62
CA CYS A 28 2.86 10.13 14.72
C CYS A 28 2.43 11.29 15.65
N ASP A 29 1.17 11.72 15.58
CA ASP A 29 0.62 12.75 16.46
C ASP A 29 0.68 12.35 17.93
N VAL A 30 0.23 11.13 18.26
CA VAL A 30 0.24 10.63 19.64
C VAL A 30 1.68 10.46 20.16
N LEU A 31 2.57 9.90 19.36
CA LEU A 31 3.98 9.73 19.72
C LEU A 31 4.66 11.09 19.92
N SER A 32 4.40 12.07 19.04
CA SER A 32 4.90 13.43 19.15
C SER A 32 4.43 14.11 20.44
N ASP A 33 3.18 13.95 20.80
CA ASP A 33 2.63 14.54 22.03
C ASP A 33 3.22 13.93 23.30
N ILE A 34 3.49 12.63 23.28
CA ILE A 34 4.05 11.89 24.43
C ILE A 34 5.54 12.19 24.62
N LEU A 35 6.30 12.16 23.51
CA LEU A 35 7.76 12.27 23.49
C LEU A 35 8.25 13.71 23.34
N LYS A 36 7.35 14.65 23.05
CA LYS A 36 7.68 16.05 22.76
C LYS A 36 8.73 16.20 21.65
N SER A 37 8.59 15.35 20.62
CA SER A 37 9.53 15.22 19.50
C SER A 37 8.81 15.39 18.18
N ASN A 38 9.55 15.73 17.14
CA ASN A 38 9.14 15.48 15.76
C ASN A 38 9.19 13.96 15.53
N VAL A 39 8.29 13.45 14.73
CA VAL A 39 8.14 12.00 14.48
C VAL A 39 8.01 11.74 12.99
N LEU A 40 8.77 10.78 12.48
CA LEU A 40 8.75 10.33 11.11
C LEU A 40 8.75 8.81 11.06
N VAL A 41 7.81 8.23 10.33
CA VAL A 41 7.74 6.79 10.06
C VAL A 41 8.06 6.55 8.60
N ILE A 42 9.10 5.76 8.36
CA ILE A 42 9.61 5.44 7.02
C ILE A 42 9.55 3.93 6.80
N SER A 43 9.02 3.49 5.64
CA SER A 43 9.04 2.09 5.26
C SER A 43 10.44 1.62 4.89
N LYS A 44 10.67 0.29 4.85
CA LYS A 44 11.95 -0.31 4.38
C LYS A 44 12.33 0.08 2.93
N LYS A 45 11.38 0.56 2.13
CA LYS A 45 11.60 1.06 0.76
C LYS A 45 11.87 2.56 0.70
N GLY A 46 11.97 3.24 1.85
CA GLY A 46 12.22 4.68 1.91
C GLY A 46 10.97 5.56 1.76
N LYS A 47 9.77 4.98 1.68
CA LYS A 47 8.54 5.75 1.59
C LYS A 47 8.16 6.29 2.97
N VAL A 48 7.88 7.59 3.07
CA VAL A 48 7.29 8.21 4.25
C VAL A 48 5.85 7.73 4.39
N LEU A 49 5.55 7.10 5.53
CA LEU A 49 4.22 6.58 5.87
C LEU A 49 3.44 7.54 6.77
N GLY A 50 4.13 8.21 7.68
CA GLY A 50 3.55 9.20 8.58
C GLY A 50 4.60 10.20 9.04
N ILE A 51 4.16 11.43 9.30
CA ILE A 51 5.01 12.51 9.77
C ILE A 51 4.22 13.42 10.74
N LYS A 52 4.89 13.86 11.78
CA LYS A 52 4.44 14.94 12.64
C LYS A 52 5.59 15.88 12.96
N ASN A 53 5.51 17.10 12.45
CA ASN A 53 6.41 18.17 12.78
C ASN A 53 5.85 18.95 13.97
N ARG A 54 6.62 19.02 15.04
CA ARG A 54 6.33 19.83 16.22
C ARG A 54 7.09 21.16 16.19
N GLU A 55 8.30 21.08 15.69
CA GLU A 55 9.20 22.21 15.46
C GLU A 55 9.52 22.26 13.98
N ASP A 56 9.57 23.48 13.42
CA ASP A 56 9.98 23.67 12.04
C ASP A 56 11.53 23.65 11.99
N ILE A 57 12.05 22.58 11.42
CA ILE A 57 13.49 22.36 11.24
C ILE A 57 13.73 22.18 9.74
N PRO A 58 13.95 23.28 8.99
CA PRO A 58 14.07 23.26 7.54
C PRO A 58 15.15 22.32 7.03
N GLU A 59 16.29 22.25 7.71
CA GLU A 59 17.42 21.40 7.28
C GLU A 59 17.08 19.90 7.32
N ILE A 60 16.17 19.47 8.20
CA ILE A 60 15.73 18.07 8.26
C ILE A 60 14.69 17.79 7.18
N HIS A 61 13.84 18.74 6.84
CA HIS A 61 12.91 18.63 5.70
C HIS A 61 13.67 18.40 4.39
N GLU A 62 14.73 19.18 4.15
CA GLU A 62 15.60 19.03 2.98
C GLU A 62 16.31 17.66 2.96
N LEU A 63 16.75 17.19 4.13
CA LEU A 63 17.36 15.86 4.31
C LEU A 63 16.38 14.71 4.06
N ILE A 64 15.11 14.87 4.41
CA ILE A 64 14.06 13.87 4.22
C ILE A 64 13.65 13.80 2.75
N GLU A 65 13.49 14.92 2.07
CA GLU A 65 13.07 14.97 0.67
C GLU A 65 14.15 14.42 -0.27
N ASP A 66 15.43 14.79 -0.05
CA ASP A 66 16.52 14.40 -0.94
C ASP A 66 17.19 13.06 -0.58
N LYS A 67 17.09 12.59 0.66
CA LYS A 67 17.97 11.52 1.17
C LYS A 67 17.26 10.47 2.04
N VAL A 68 15.99 10.18 1.82
CA VAL A 68 15.29 9.09 2.54
C VAL A 68 16.05 7.76 2.41
N GLY A 69 16.73 7.51 1.27
CA GLY A 69 17.64 6.39 1.10
C GLY A 69 18.88 6.44 2.00
N LEU A 70 19.33 7.61 2.40
CA LEU A 70 20.48 7.81 3.29
C LEU A 70 20.10 7.55 4.77
N LEU A 71 18.89 7.90 5.19
CA LEU A 71 18.39 7.60 6.54
C LEU A 71 18.31 6.09 6.81
N ILE A 72 18.00 5.29 5.80
CA ILE A 72 18.04 3.83 5.89
C ILE A 72 19.48 3.33 6.07
N ASN A 73 20.46 3.97 5.44
CA ASN A 73 21.88 3.66 5.58
C ASN A 73 22.48 4.20 6.87
N LEU A 74 21.97 5.30 7.44
CA LEU A 74 22.45 5.87 8.70
C LEU A 74 22.15 4.99 9.92
N THR A 75 21.17 4.08 9.85
CA THR A 75 20.96 3.05 10.88
C THR A 75 22.12 2.04 10.96
N THR A 76 22.93 1.94 9.91
CA THR A 76 24.10 1.06 9.84
C THR A 76 25.44 1.77 10.10
N LEU A 77 25.47 3.10 10.07
CA LEU A 77 26.71 3.88 10.04
C LEU A 77 26.76 4.91 11.17
N GLY A 78 26.51 4.66 12.38
CA GLY A 78 26.69 5.59 13.51
C GLY A 78 26.78 7.08 13.10
N PHE A 79 25.97 7.92 13.68
CA PHE A 79 26.00 9.38 13.44
C PHE A 79 27.39 9.95 13.75
N ASP A 80 28.17 10.21 12.72
CA ASP A 80 29.36 11.05 12.78
C ASP A 80 29.15 12.20 11.80
N SER A 81 28.65 13.35 12.27
CA SER A 81 28.66 14.55 11.46
C SER A 81 28.66 15.82 12.32
N ASP A 82 29.61 16.66 12.02
CA ASP A 82 29.96 17.92 12.66
C ASP A 82 28.87 19.00 12.70
N ASN A 83 27.67 18.73 12.17
CA ASN A 83 26.56 19.68 12.10
C ASN A 83 25.32 19.32 12.95
N ILE A 84 25.36 18.24 13.74
CA ILE A 84 24.19 17.77 14.50
C ILE A 84 24.27 18.12 16.00
N GLU A 85 25.18 19.00 16.41
CA GLU A 85 25.29 19.42 17.83
C GLU A 85 24.01 20.07 18.39
N LYS A 86 23.10 20.55 17.51
CA LYS A 86 21.82 21.17 17.92
C LYS A 86 20.65 20.19 17.94
N TYR A 87 20.74 19.08 17.24
CA TYR A 87 19.63 18.16 17.08
C TYR A 87 19.93 16.84 17.75
N GLN A 88 19.00 16.37 18.58
CA GLN A 88 19.05 14.98 19.05
C GLN A 88 18.07 14.14 18.24
N GLY A 89 18.59 13.08 17.62
CA GLY A 89 17.84 12.11 16.86
C GLY A 89 17.90 10.73 17.47
N LEU A 90 16.78 10.01 17.48
CA LEU A 90 16.71 8.58 17.74
C LEU A 90 16.21 7.89 16.47
N LEU A 91 17.04 6.98 15.96
CA LEU A 91 16.68 6.09 14.85
C LEU A 91 16.35 4.72 15.45
N LEU A 92 15.08 4.40 15.44
CA LEU A 92 14.57 3.18 16.03
C LEU A 92 14.11 2.22 14.94
N PRO A 93 14.72 1.03 14.83
CA PRO A 93 14.30 0.04 13.85
C PRO A 93 12.88 -0.48 14.15
N ILE A 94 12.08 -0.66 13.13
CA ILE A 94 10.76 -1.28 13.22
C ILE A 94 10.91 -2.71 12.71
N ASP A 95 11.17 -3.63 13.63
CA ASP A 95 11.38 -5.05 13.34
C ASP A 95 10.25 -5.87 13.98
N ILE A 96 9.54 -6.67 13.17
CA ILE A 96 8.49 -7.57 13.65
C ILE A 96 8.74 -8.97 13.11
N ALA A 97 8.70 -9.96 13.99
CA ALA A 97 8.93 -11.37 13.66
C ALA A 97 10.25 -11.63 12.91
N GLY A 98 11.28 -10.84 13.18
CA GLY A 98 12.59 -10.95 12.54
C GLY A 98 12.69 -10.27 11.16
N GLU A 99 11.65 -9.59 10.72
CA GLU A 99 11.65 -8.82 9.48
C GLU A 99 11.65 -7.32 9.75
N ARG A 100 12.58 -6.60 9.08
CA ARG A 100 12.61 -5.13 9.08
C ARG A 100 11.46 -4.60 8.21
N LEU A 101 10.56 -3.84 8.82
CA LEU A 101 9.44 -3.19 8.13
C LEU A 101 9.73 -1.73 7.79
N GLY A 102 10.50 -1.05 8.64
CA GLY A 102 10.79 0.36 8.46
C GLY A 102 11.67 0.94 9.57
N THR A 103 11.59 2.25 9.72
CA THR A 103 12.31 3.02 10.75
C THR A 103 11.40 4.08 11.33
N LEU A 104 11.38 4.18 12.66
CA LEU A 104 10.81 5.29 13.39
C LEU A 104 11.94 6.28 13.69
N PHE A 105 11.85 7.48 13.19
CA PHE A 105 12.79 8.55 13.45
C PHE A 105 12.13 9.61 14.33
N LEU A 106 12.77 9.85 15.47
CA LEU A 106 12.40 10.87 16.44
C LEU A 106 13.51 11.91 16.49
N TYR A 107 13.18 13.19 16.48
CA TYR A 107 14.16 14.25 16.59
C TYR A 107 13.60 15.48 17.31
N LYS A 108 14.42 16.14 18.08
CA LYS A 108 14.09 17.37 18.81
C LYS A 108 15.28 18.31 18.89
N LEU A 109 14.99 19.62 19.03
CA LEU A 109 15.97 20.68 19.16
C LEU A 109 16.27 20.92 20.64
N ASP A 110 17.55 21.17 20.95
CA ASP A 110 18.04 21.61 22.28
C ASP A 110 17.55 20.80 23.50
N ALA A 111 17.11 19.55 23.29
CA ALA A 111 16.64 18.69 24.37
C ALA A 111 17.16 17.26 24.21
N GLN A 112 17.52 16.61 25.32
CA GLN A 112 17.99 15.23 25.31
C GLN A 112 16.84 14.24 25.51
N TYR A 113 17.02 13.03 24.98
CA TYR A 113 16.16 11.90 25.30
C TYR A 113 16.62 11.25 26.60
N ASP A 114 15.71 11.08 27.53
CA ASP A 114 15.93 10.29 28.73
C ASP A 114 15.60 8.80 28.48
N ILE A 115 15.85 7.97 29.49
CA ILE A 115 15.65 6.53 29.39
C ILE A 115 14.15 6.17 29.20
N ASP A 116 13.26 6.95 29.78
CA ASP A 116 11.81 6.78 29.62
C ASP A 116 11.39 7.11 28.18
N ASP A 117 11.98 8.13 27.57
CA ASP A 117 11.74 8.49 26.17
C ASP A 117 12.21 7.38 25.21
N ILE A 118 13.39 6.78 25.49
CA ILE A 118 13.91 5.66 24.70
C ILE A 118 12.98 4.45 24.81
N ILE A 119 12.58 4.06 26.03
CA ILE A 119 11.64 2.96 26.26
C ILE A 119 10.31 3.19 25.53
N LEU A 120 9.78 4.41 25.58
CA LEU A 120 8.54 4.76 24.89
C LEU A 120 8.70 4.77 23.38
N GLY A 121 9.85 5.18 22.87
CA GLY A 121 10.19 5.11 21.44
C GLY A 121 10.25 3.66 20.96
N GLU A 122 10.97 2.78 21.66
CA GLU A 122 11.04 1.34 21.34
C GLU A 122 9.65 0.67 21.44
N TYR A 123 8.85 1.06 22.42
CA TYR A 123 7.46 0.60 22.49
C TYR A 123 6.63 1.13 21.32
N GLY A 124 6.86 2.37 20.91
CA GLY A 124 6.28 2.99 19.73
C GLY A 124 6.59 2.20 18.44
N THR A 125 7.83 1.69 18.28
CA THR A 125 8.18 0.86 17.11
C THR A 125 7.37 -0.42 17.04
N THR A 126 7.08 -1.04 18.18
CA THR A 126 6.23 -2.24 18.22
C THR A 126 4.82 -1.94 17.74
N VAL A 127 4.22 -0.83 18.20
CA VAL A 127 2.88 -0.42 17.80
C VAL A 127 2.82 -0.07 16.31
N VAL A 128 3.77 0.73 15.84
CA VAL A 128 3.89 1.07 14.42
C VAL A 128 4.09 -0.18 13.57
N GLY A 129 4.95 -1.09 14.01
CA GLY A 129 5.23 -2.35 13.32
C GLY A 129 4.01 -3.25 13.18
N LEU A 130 3.21 -3.38 14.23
CA LEU A 130 1.95 -4.13 14.19
C LEU A 130 0.96 -3.51 13.18
N GLU A 131 0.86 -2.19 13.14
CA GLU A 131 0.00 -1.51 12.17
C GLU A 131 0.55 -1.61 10.72
N MET A 132 1.88 -1.60 10.55
CA MET A 132 2.51 -1.88 9.25
C MET A 132 2.20 -3.31 8.77
N MET A 133 2.33 -4.31 9.64
CA MET A 133 1.98 -5.70 9.32
C MET A 133 0.50 -5.83 8.96
N ARG A 134 -0.37 -5.17 9.72
CA ARG A 134 -1.81 -5.18 9.43
C ARG A 134 -2.09 -4.60 8.05
N ALA A 135 -1.52 -3.43 7.72
CA ALA A 135 -1.68 -2.81 6.40
C ALA A 135 -1.19 -3.73 5.26
N LEU A 136 -0.04 -4.37 5.43
CA LEU A 136 0.51 -5.34 4.46
C LEU A 136 -0.39 -6.56 4.30
N ASN A 137 -0.93 -7.10 5.39
CA ASN A 137 -1.83 -8.25 5.34
C ASN A 137 -3.18 -7.90 4.65
N GLU A 138 -3.70 -6.69 4.89
CA GLU A 138 -4.92 -6.21 4.23
C GLU A 138 -4.68 -6.02 2.72
N GLU A 139 -3.54 -5.46 2.32
CA GLU A 139 -3.15 -5.30 0.91
C GLU A 139 -3.00 -6.66 0.20
N ASN A 140 -2.30 -7.61 0.81
CA ASN A 140 -2.13 -8.96 0.29
C ASN A 140 -3.48 -9.70 0.18
N ALA A 141 -4.34 -9.60 1.20
CA ALA A 141 -5.66 -10.23 1.18
C ALA A 141 -6.58 -9.65 0.10
N GLU A 142 -6.46 -8.36 -0.21
CA GLU A 142 -7.19 -7.73 -1.31
C GLU A 142 -6.69 -8.23 -2.67
N GLU A 143 -5.37 -8.34 -2.84
CA GLU A 143 -4.76 -8.87 -4.07
C GLU A 143 -5.14 -10.33 -4.30
N ASP A 144 -5.06 -11.17 -3.27
CA ASP A 144 -5.50 -12.58 -3.33
C ASP A 144 -6.98 -12.70 -3.71
N ARG A 145 -7.82 -11.80 -3.20
CA ARG A 145 -9.24 -11.75 -3.56
C ARG A 145 -9.44 -11.37 -5.03
N LYS A 146 -8.69 -10.40 -5.55
CA LYS A 146 -8.73 -10.01 -6.96
C LYS A 146 -8.34 -11.16 -7.86
N ILE A 147 -7.27 -11.88 -7.51
CA ILE A 147 -6.80 -13.08 -8.22
C ILE A 147 -7.89 -14.17 -8.20
N ALA A 148 -8.46 -14.46 -7.04
CA ALA A 148 -9.49 -15.49 -6.88
C ALA A 148 -10.73 -15.18 -7.73
N ILE A 149 -11.18 -13.94 -7.78
CA ILE A 149 -12.31 -13.51 -8.62
C ILE A 149 -12.01 -13.78 -10.10
N VAL A 150 -10.85 -13.39 -10.59
CA VAL A 150 -10.48 -13.58 -12.00
C VAL A 150 -10.34 -15.05 -12.35
N ARG A 151 -9.67 -15.85 -11.52
CA ARG A 151 -9.54 -17.31 -11.73
C ARG A 151 -10.88 -18.00 -11.74
N SER A 152 -11.78 -17.62 -10.83
CA SER A 152 -13.15 -18.14 -10.81
C SER A 152 -13.90 -17.78 -12.10
N ALA A 153 -13.79 -16.55 -12.58
CA ALA A 153 -14.41 -16.13 -13.83
C ALA A 153 -13.86 -16.95 -15.03
N ILE A 154 -12.55 -17.11 -15.13
CA ILE A 154 -11.88 -17.89 -16.18
C ILE A 154 -12.36 -19.35 -16.15
N SER A 155 -12.47 -19.96 -14.97
CA SER A 155 -12.88 -21.36 -14.82
C SER A 155 -14.31 -21.65 -15.31
N THR A 156 -15.17 -20.64 -15.42
CA THR A 156 -16.52 -20.78 -15.94
C THR A 156 -16.60 -20.78 -17.47
N LEU A 157 -15.51 -20.39 -18.15
CA LEU A 157 -15.47 -20.29 -19.59
C LEU A 157 -15.30 -21.64 -20.27
N SER A 158 -16.01 -21.87 -21.37
CA SER A 158 -15.67 -22.92 -22.32
C SER A 158 -14.38 -22.56 -23.07
N PHE A 159 -13.78 -23.52 -23.74
CA PHE A 159 -12.58 -23.29 -24.55
C PHE A 159 -12.77 -22.14 -25.56
N SER A 160 -13.88 -22.14 -26.30
CA SER A 160 -14.18 -21.09 -27.29
C SER A 160 -14.40 -19.72 -26.64
N GLU A 161 -15.03 -19.65 -25.46
CA GLU A 161 -15.21 -18.44 -24.70
C GLU A 161 -13.86 -17.90 -24.19
N LEU A 162 -12.97 -18.77 -23.71
CA LEU A 162 -11.63 -18.39 -23.29
C LEU A 162 -10.81 -17.81 -24.43
N GLN A 163 -10.84 -18.43 -25.62
CA GLN A 163 -10.17 -17.89 -26.82
C GLN A 163 -10.73 -16.52 -27.20
N ALA A 164 -12.05 -16.33 -27.10
CA ALA A 164 -12.71 -15.05 -27.34
C ALA A 164 -12.20 -13.98 -26.38
N ILE A 165 -12.15 -14.27 -25.09
CA ILE A 165 -11.68 -13.35 -24.05
C ILE A 165 -10.22 -13.00 -24.26
N LYS A 166 -9.34 -13.98 -24.50
CA LYS A 166 -7.92 -13.72 -24.79
C LYS A 166 -7.74 -12.76 -25.96
N HIS A 167 -8.50 -12.98 -27.04
CA HIS A 167 -8.43 -12.13 -28.21
C HIS A 167 -8.96 -10.71 -27.94
N ILE A 168 -10.06 -10.59 -27.20
CA ILE A 168 -10.61 -9.29 -26.80
C ILE A 168 -9.59 -8.52 -25.98
N PHE A 169 -8.98 -9.14 -24.98
CA PHE A 169 -8.01 -8.46 -24.12
C PHE A 169 -6.70 -8.13 -24.83
N SER A 170 -6.32 -8.88 -25.87
CA SER A 170 -5.16 -8.54 -26.69
C SER A 170 -5.40 -7.34 -27.64
N GLU A 171 -6.66 -7.05 -27.99
CA GLU A 171 -7.04 -5.90 -28.82
C GLU A 171 -7.35 -4.63 -28.01
N LEU A 172 -7.53 -4.76 -26.67
CA LEU A 172 -7.74 -3.59 -25.81
C LEU A 172 -6.43 -2.80 -25.68
N ASP A 173 -6.50 -1.52 -26.00
CA ASP A 173 -5.41 -0.58 -25.78
C ASP A 173 -5.52 -0.03 -24.34
N GLY A 174 -4.89 -0.72 -23.39
CA GLY A 174 -4.96 -0.40 -21.97
C GLY A 174 -6.15 -1.04 -21.24
N LYS A 175 -6.79 -0.29 -20.32
CA LYS A 175 -7.85 -0.82 -19.43
C LYS A 175 -9.27 -0.64 -19.99
N GLU A 176 -9.44 0.00 -21.13
CA GLU A 176 -10.76 0.24 -21.72
C GLU A 176 -10.72 0.35 -23.24
N GLY A 177 -11.83 0.07 -23.90
CA GLY A 177 -11.92 0.18 -25.35
C GLY A 177 -13.30 -0.18 -25.90
N ILE A 178 -13.50 0.10 -27.19
CA ILE A 178 -14.72 -0.28 -27.92
C ILE A 178 -14.41 -1.44 -28.84
N LEU A 179 -15.22 -2.47 -28.76
CA LEU A 179 -15.04 -3.66 -29.55
C LEU A 179 -16.33 -3.99 -30.31
N VAL A 180 -16.19 -4.47 -31.55
CA VAL A 180 -17.30 -4.96 -32.36
C VAL A 180 -17.30 -6.49 -32.30
N ALA A 181 -18.24 -7.06 -31.54
CA ALA A 181 -18.31 -8.51 -31.28
C ALA A 181 -18.35 -9.37 -32.55
N SER A 182 -19.00 -8.91 -33.63
CA SER A 182 -19.02 -9.63 -34.92
C SER A 182 -17.64 -9.68 -35.58
N LYS A 183 -16.84 -8.60 -35.51
CA LYS A 183 -15.50 -8.57 -36.09
C LYS A 183 -14.55 -9.51 -35.32
N VAL A 184 -14.68 -9.56 -33.99
CA VAL A 184 -13.91 -10.51 -33.20
C VAL A 184 -14.34 -11.95 -33.47
N ALA A 185 -15.64 -12.20 -33.58
CA ALA A 185 -16.20 -13.50 -33.93
C ALA A 185 -15.64 -14.04 -35.25
N ASP A 186 -15.63 -13.19 -36.28
CA ASP A 186 -15.12 -13.54 -37.61
C ASP A 186 -13.61 -13.88 -37.58
N ARG A 187 -12.82 -13.14 -36.81
CA ARG A 187 -11.37 -13.36 -36.69
C ARG A 187 -11.00 -14.64 -35.94
N VAL A 188 -11.74 -14.97 -34.89
CA VAL A 188 -11.48 -16.16 -34.05
C VAL A 188 -12.17 -17.42 -34.57
N GLY A 189 -13.07 -17.28 -35.56
CA GLY A 189 -13.84 -18.38 -36.11
C GLY A 189 -14.92 -18.91 -35.16
N ILE A 190 -15.53 -18.04 -34.37
CA ILE A 190 -16.58 -18.37 -33.40
C ILE A 190 -17.83 -17.53 -33.66
N THR A 191 -18.92 -17.84 -32.97
CA THR A 191 -20.18 -17.07 -33.16
C THR A 191 -20.19 -15.85 -32.22
N ARG A 192 -20.93 -14.78 -32.66
CA ARG A 192 -21.16 -13.60 -31.84
C ARG A 192 -21.72 -13.92 -30.45
N SER A 193 -22.59 -14.96 -30.36
CA SER A 193 -23.20 -15.38 -29.10
C SER A 193 -22.18 -15.89 -28.10
N VAL A 194 -21.13 -16.58 -28.53
CA VAL A 194 -20.03 -17.03 -27.67
C VAL A 194 -19.33 -15.84 -27.03
N ILE A 195 -19.04 -14.79 -27.83
CA ILE A 195 -18.42 -13.56 -27.33
C ILE A 195 -19.29 -12.87 -26.29
N VAL A 196 -20.59 -12.69 -26.61
CA VAL A 196 -21.54 -12.03 -25.71
C VAL A 196 -21.68 -12.81 -24.40
N ASN A 197 -21.71 -14.14 -24.45
CA ASN A 197 -21.78 -14.97 -23.25
C ASN A 197 -20.50 -14.88 -22.40
N ALA A 198 -19.34 -14.90 -23.05
CA ALA A 198 -18.06 -14.73 -22.36
C ALA A 198 -17.97 -13.36 -21.65
N LEU A 199 -18.34 -12.27 -22.32
CA LEU A 199 -18.38 -10.94 -21.73
C LEU A 199 -19.37 -10.87 -20.55
N ARG A 200 -20.56 -11.46 -20.67
CA ARG A 200 -21.53 -11.50 -19.55
C ARG A 200 -21.00 -12.23 -18.32
N LYS A 201 -20.28 -13.35 -18.52
CA LYS A 201 -19.66 -14.08 -17.40
C LYS A 201 -18.63 -13.21 -16.68
N PHE A 202 -17.78 -12.51 -17.41
CA PHE A 202 -16.78 -11.61 -16.84
C PHE A 202 -17.40 -10.37 -16.17
N GLU A 203 -18.48 -9.83 -16.77
CA GLU A 203 -19.24 -8.74 -16.17
C GLU A 203 -19.94 -9.17 -14.88
N SER A 204 -20.60 -10.33 -14.89
CA SER A 204 -21.26 -10.91 -13.71
C SER A 204 -20.28 -11.21 -12.58
N ALA A 205 -19.03 -11.55 -12.89
CA ALA A 205 -17.96 -11.75 -11.92
C ALA A 205 -17.31 -10.43 -11.43
N GLY A 206 -17.70 -9.27 -12.01
CA GLY A 206 -17.11 -7.99 -11.66
C GLY A 206 -15.68 -7.77 -12.18
N VAL A 207 -15.24 -8.56 -13.17
CA VAL A 207 -13.93 -8.41 -13.80
C VAL A 207 -13.91 -7.25 -14.79
N ILE A 208 -15.01 -7.06 -15.52
CA ILE A 208 -15.21 -5.97 -16.48
C ILE A 208 -16.56 -5.29 -16.27
N GLU A 209 -16.69 -4.12 -16.86
CA GLU A 209 -17.96 -3.47 -17.15
C GLU A 209 -18.14 -3.45 -18.67
N ALA A 210 -19.32 -3.86 -19.18
CA ALA A 210 -19.62 -3.88 -20.60
C ALA A 210 -20.88 -3.06 -20.90
N ARG A 211 -20.78 -2.08 -21.81
CA ARG A 211 -21.90 -1.22 -22.20
C ARG A 211 -22.09 -1.25 -23.69
N SER A 212 -23.32 -1.48 -24.17
CA SER A 212 -23.65 -1.38 -25.59
C SER A 212 -23.58 0.07 -26.07
N SER A 213 -22.78 0.31 -27.11
CA SER A 213 -22.68 1.61 -27.80
C SER A 213 -23.43 1.61 -29.13
N GLY A 214 -24.50 0.82 -29.24
CA GLY A 214 -25.33 0.71 -30.45
C GLY A 214 -24.52 0.19 -31.65
N MET A 215 -24.59 0.90 -32.79
CA MET A 215 -23.87 0.51 -34.00
C MET A 215 -22.34 0.59 -33.89
N LYS A 216 -21.80 1.31 -32.89
CA LYS A 216 -20.36 1.45 -32.66
C LYS A 216 -19.74 0.21 -31.98
N GLY A 217 -20.55 -0.67 -31.40
CA GLY A 217 -20.07 -1.89 -30.72
C GLY A 217 -20.36 -1.91 -29.23
N THR A 218 -19.52 -2.61 -28.49
CA THR A 218 -19.57 -2.72 -27.03
C THR A 218 -18.35 -2.03 -26.42
N TYR A 219 -18.59 -1.06 -25.56
CA TYR A 219 -17.55 -0.47 -24.72
C TYR A 219 -17.26 -1.41 -23.57
N ILE A 220 -15.98 -1.69 -23.33
CA ILE A 220 -15.50 -2.53 -22.24
C ILE A 220 -14.55 -1.71 -21.39
N LYS A 221 -14.70 -1.82 -20.07
CA LYS A 221 -13.80 -1.27 -19.06
C LYS A 221 -13.37 -2.37 -18.11
N VAL A 222 -12.07 -2.54 -17.94
CA VAL A 222 -11.50 -3.51 -17.00
C VAL A 222 -11.59 -2.95 -15.59
N LEU A 223 -12.24 -3.66 -14.69
CA LEU A 223 -12.40 -3.32 -13.27
C LEU A 223 -11.34 -4.01 -12.42
N ASN A 224 -10.92 -5.22 -12.81
CA ASN A 224 -9.91 -6.01 -12.13
C ASN A 224 -8.74 -6.29 -13.09
N ASP A 225 -7.65 -5.55 -12.93
CA ASP A 225 -6.51 -5.55 -13.84
C ASP A 225 -5.63 -6.80 -13.75
N VAL A 226 -5.74 -7.57 -12.68
CA VAL A 226 -5.09 -8.89 -12.54
C VAL A 226 -5.47 -9.84 -13.69
N VAL A 227 -6.60 -9.59 -14.35
CA VAL A 227 -7.07 -10.38 -15.50
C VAL A 227 -6.05 -10.46 -16.65
N PHE A 228 -5.25 -9.43 -16.87
CA PHE A 228 -4.24 -9.43 -17.94
C PHE A 228 -3.15 -10.48 -17.67
N ASP A 229 -2.74 -10.65 -16.43
CA ASP A 229 -1.68 -11.58 -16.07
C ASP A 229 -2.22 -13.02 -15.96
N GLU A 230 -3.40 -13.19 -15.38
CA GLU A 230 -4.04 -14.50 -15.28
C GLU A 230 -4.42 -15.07 -16.67
N LEU A 231 -4.83 -14.25 -17.64
CA LEU A 231 -5.09 -14.69 -19.01
C LEU A 231 -3.83 -15.10 -19.79
N LYS A 232 -2.66 -14.55 -19.44
CA LYS A 232 -1.38 -14.98 -20.04
C LYS A 232 -0.93 -16.34 -19.47
N ALA A 233 -1.30 -16.62 -18.22
CA ALA A 233 -0.88 -17.84 -17.53
C ALA A 233 -1.68 -19.09 -17.93
N VAL A 234 -2.83 -18.93 -18.59
CA VAL A 234 -3.73 -20.00 -19.08
C VAL A 234 -3.59 -20.18 -20.59
#